data_92a8614f35da5e84ebf648394b2c1f90
#
_entry.id   92a8614f35da5e84ebf648394b2c1f90
#
_cell.length_a   1.000
_cell.length_b   1.000
_cell.length_c   1.000
_cell.angle_alpha   90.00
_cell.angle_beta   90.00
_cell.angle_gamma   90.00
#
_symmetry.space_group_name_H-M   'P 1'
#
loop_
_entity.id
_entity.type
_entity.pdbx_description
1 polymer ?
#
loop_
_entity_poly.entity_id
_entity_poly.type
_entity_poly.pdbx_seq_one_letter_code
_entity_poly.pdbx_strand_id
1 'polypeptide(L)'
;PKEYTPGIDTNKWVELLQDTSVFKSNDLQIMKRMKDYGGQATCTQLAIKYGELKNFYNSGSTALARRVAEKTGCPTLKDEEGHVKWWPILYMAKEAEATDAGAYIWRLRSELAKALDIVDLSDVSLYVNPAPSIWKISEGTDSTKISIADKEIFLSRHVVVVHSTTNAKAVSKI
;
A
#
# COMPACT_ATOMS: atom_id res chain seq x y z
N PRO A 1 -23.59 21.07 -3.59
CA PRO A 1 -23.28 20.31 -2.37
C PRO A 1 -21.90 20.72 -1.89
N LYS A 2 -21.74 21.07 -0.60
CA LYS A 2 -20.42 21.34 -0.04
C LYS A 2 -19.61 20.05 -0.12
N GLU A 3 -18.44 20.15 -0.73
CA GLU A 3 -17.50 19.02 -0.77
C GLU A 3 -17.13 18.61 0.65
N TYR A 4 -17.18 17.31 0.95
CA TYR A 4 -16.86 16.81 2.28
C TYR A 4 -15.39 17.11 2.63
N THR A 5 -15.15 17.63 3.82
CA THR A 5 -13.82 17.77 4.41
C THR A 5 -13.86 17.33 5.88
N PRO A 6 -12.85 16.57 6.35
CA PRO A 6 -12.73 16.24 7.77
C PRO A 6 -12.35 17.43 8.64
N GLY A 7 -11.89 18.56 8.06
CA GLY A 7 -11.48 19.75 8.80
C GLY A 7 -10.20 19.55 9.64
N ILE A 8 -9.36 18.59 9.30
CA ILE A 8 -8.09 18.29 9.98
C ILE A 8 -6.97 18.98 9.21
N ASP A 9 -6.30 19.94 9.83
CA ASP A 9 -5.18 20.66 9.23
C ASP A 9 -3.87 19.86 9.27
N THR A 10 -2.84 20.37 8.58
CA THR A 10 -1.54 19.69 8.47
C THR A 10 -0.87 19.49 9.84
N ASN A 11 -0.93 20.47 10.74
CA ASN A 11 -0.31 20.36 12.05
C ASN A 11 -0.98 19.27 12.89
N LYS A 12 -2.32 19.20 12.82
CA LYS A 12 -3.06 18.14 13.49
C LYS A 12 -2.77 16.77 12.90
N TRP A 13 -2.59 16.66 11.59
CA TRP A 13 -2.14 15.41 10.98
C TRP A 13 -0.74 14.99 11.44
N VAL A 14 0.20 15.95 11.63
CA VAL A 14 1.54 15.66 12.18
C VAL A 14 1.43 15.10 13.60
N GLU A 15 0.59 15.70 14.46
CA GLU A 15 0.34 15.17 15.81
C GLU A 15 -0.24 13.75 15.78
N LEU A 16 -1.23 13.51 14.92
CA LEU A 16 -1.87 12.20 14.78
C LEU A 16 -0.89 11.13 14.29
N LEU A 17 -0.03 11.46 13.30
CA LEU A 17 0.99 10.55 12.78
C LEU A 17 2.00 10.09 13.84
N GLN A 18 2.23 10.91 14.86
CA GLN A 18 3.12 10.62 16.00
C GLN A 18 2.39 9.95 17.18
N ASP A 19 1.06 9.89 17.14
CA ASP A 19 0.24 9.24 18.17
C ASP A 19 0.07 7.74 17.86
N THR A 20 0.79 6.90 18.58
CA THR A 20 0.76 5.43 18.41
C THR A 20 -0.58 4.79 18.78
N SER A 21 -1.47 5.51 19.47
CA SER A 21 -2.84 5.06 19.72
C SER A 21 -3.72 5.19 18.47
N VAL A 22 -3.39 6.13 17.58
CA VAL A 22 -4.09 6.40 16.31
C VAL A 22 -3.41 5.69 15.15
N PHE A 23 -2.12 5.99 14.91
CA PHE A 23 -1.33 5.39 13.84
C PHE A 23 -0.47 4.23 14.36
N LYS A 24 -0.86 3.03 14.00
CA LYS A 24 -0.09 1.81 14.27
C LYS A 24 0.95 1.58 13.18
N SER A 25 1.88 0.66 13.39
CA SER A 25 2.95 0.36 12.42
C SER A 25 2.43 0.05 11.02
N ASN A 26 1.36 -0.74 10.91
CA ASN A 26 0.76 -1.05 9.61
C ASN A 26 0.14 0.18 8.93
N ASP A 27 -0.41 1.11 9.71
CA ASP A 27 -1.01 2.34 9.18
C ASP A 27 0.08 3.26 8.60
N LEU A 28 1.19 3.39 9.32
CA LEU A 28 2.35 4.15 8.83
C LEU A 28 2.93 3.52 7.55
N GLN A 29 2.96 2.19 7.45
CA GLN A 29 3.36 1.51 6.21
C GLN A 29 2.42 1.83 5.05
N ILE A 30 1.10 1.79 5.26
CA ILE A 30 0.11 2.13 4.23
C ILE A 30 0.33 3.57 3.76
N MET A 31 0.49 4.52 4.69
CA MET A 31 0.68 5.93 4.36
C MET A 31 2.00 6.17 3.63
N LYS A 32 3.10 5.56 4.09
CA LYS A 32 4.41 5.66 3.44
C LYS A 32 4.36 5.10 2.02
N ARG A 33 3.74 3.95 1.82
CA ARG A 33 3.56 3.31 0.50
C ARG A 33 2.69 4.15 -0.42
N MET A 34 1.60 4.70 0.10
CA MET A 34 0.74 5.61 -0.67
C MET A 34 1.50 6.86 -1.11
N LYS A 35 2.29 7.46 -0.22
CA LYS A 35 3.15 8.60 -0.53
C LYS A 35 4.21 8.25 -1.59
N ASP A 36 4.94 7.13 -1.40
CA ASP A 36 5.98 6.65 -2.34
C ASP A 36 5.40 6.31 -3.71
N TYR A 37 4.15 5.89 -3.79
CA TYR A 37 3.45 5.64 -5.07
C TYR A 37 3.06 6.93 -5.81
N GLY A 38 3.28 8.10 -5.22
CA GLY A 38 2.93 9.40 -5.80
C GLY A 38 1.67 10.02 -5.18
N GLY A 39 1.22 9.56 -4.04
CA GLY A 39 0.08 10.11 -3.29
C GLY A 39 -1.29 9.65 -3.78
N GLN A 40 -1.35 8.84 -4.83
CA GLN A 40 -2.60 8.24 -5.35
C GLN A 40 -2.35 6.84 -5.91
N ALA A 41 -3.21 5.91 -5.57
CA ALA A 41 -3.15 4.53 -6.04
C ALA A 41 -4.47 3.78 -5.80
N THR A 42 -4.65 2.64 -6.47
CA THR A 42 -5.62 1.64 -6.05
C THR A 42 -4.99 0.70 -5.02
N CYS A 43 -5.81 0.03 -4.20
CA CYS A 43 -5.31 -1.01 -3.29
C CYS A 43 -4.59 -2.15 -4.03
N THR A 44 -5.01 -2.45 -5.25
CA THR A 44 -4.38 -3.47 -6.10
C THR A 44 -3.00 -3.04 -6.57
N GLN A 45 -2.83 -1.78 -6.99
CA GLN A 45 -1.53 -1.23 -7.37
C GLN A 45 -0.53 -1.25 -6.21
N LEU A 46 -0.97 -0.88 -5.00
CA LEU A 46 -0.14 -0.95 -3.80
C LEU A 46 0.26 -2.39 -3.46
N ALA A 47 -0.70 -3.33 -3.57
CA ALA A 47 -0.44 -4.75 -3.32
C ALA A 47 0.61 -5.32 -4.30
N ILE A 48 0.51 -4.96 -5.58
CA ILE A 48 1.46 -5.40 -6.60
C ILE A 48 2.87 -4.83 -6.34
N LYS A 49 2.96 -3.53 -6.00
CA LYS A 49 4.27 -2.88 -5.86
C LYS A 49 4.96 -3.23 -4.55
N TYR A 50 4.24 -3.23 -3.43
CA TYR A 50 4.85 -3.32 -2.10
C TYR A 50 4.64 -4.66 -1.40
N GLY A 51 3.79 -5.51 -1.96
CA GLY A 51 3.34 -6.75 -1.31
C GLY A 51 2.09 -6.54 -0.47
N GLU A 52 1.72 -7.51 0.33
CA GLU A 52 0.45 -7.65 1.03
C GLU A 52 -0.73 -7.97 0.10
N LEU A 53 -1.85 -8.29 0.68
CA LEU A 53 -3.10 -8.43 -0.04
C LEU A 53 -3.78 -7.07 -0.19
N LYS A 54 -4.53 -6.86 -1.29
CA LYS A 54 -5.30 -5.63 -1.48
C LYS A 54 -6.19 -5.26 -0.28
N ASN A 55 -6.71 -6.29 0.42
CA ASN A 55 -7.56 -6.09 1.60
C ASN A 55 -6.79 -5.51 2.80
N PHE A 56 -5.48 -5.73 2.90
CA PHE A 56 -4.64 -5.08 3.91
C PHE A 56 -4.75 -3.56 3.83
N TYR A 57 -4.67 -3.01 2.61
CA TYR A 57 -4.78 -1.56 2.37
C TYR A 57 -6.19 -1.05 2.62
N ASN A 58 -7.21 -1.77 2.16
CA ASN A 58 -8.61 -1.37 2.33
C ASN A 58 -9.04 -1.40 3.80
N SER A 59 -8.87 -2.54 4.47
CA SER A 59 -9.27 -2.71 5.87
C SER A 59 -8.43 -1.87 6.82
N GLY A 60 -7.11 -1.76 6.56
CA GLY A 60 -6.21 -0.93 7.34
C GLY A 60 -6.58 0.54 7.28
N SER A 61 -6.84 1.06 6.08
CA SER A 61 -7.29 2.45 5.90
C SER A 61 -8.63 2.71 6.56
N THR A 62 -9.57 1.77 6.49
CA THR A 62 -10.88 1.90 7.15
C THR A 62 -10.72 1.94 8.68
N ALA A 63 -9.92 1.06 9.25
CA ALA A 63 -9.66 1.02 10.68
C ALA A 63 -8.93 2.27 11.18
N LEU A 64 -7.94 2.76 10.42
CA LEU A 64 -7.24 4.01 10.70
C LEU A 64 -8.20 5.19 10.70
N ALA A 65 -9.01 5.34 9.64
CA ALA A 65 -9.95 6.44 9.51
C ALA A 65 -10.95 6.49 10.68
N ARG A 66 -11.39 5.33 11.17
CA ARG A 66 -12.24 5.24 12.35
C ARG A 66 -11.52 5.78 13.59
N ARG A 67 -10.28 5.37 13.87
CA ARG A 67 -9.50 5.88 15.01
C ARG A 67 -9.24 7.39 14.90
N VAL A 68 -8.98 7.89 13.70
CA VAL A 68 -8.84 9.33 13.48
C VAL A 68 -10.12 10.06 13.81
N ALA A 69 -11.29 9.57 13.36
CA ALA A 69 -12.57 10.17 13.69
C ALA A 69 -12.86 10.14 15.19
N GLU A 70 -12.61 9.03 15.86
CA GLU A 70 -12.75 8.88 17.32
C GLU A 70 -11.86 9.86 18.09
N LYS A 71 -10.62 10.04 17.64
CA LYS A 71 -9.65 10.94 18.29
C LYS A 71 -9.95 12.41 18.08
N THR A 72 -10.41 12.78 16.89
CA THR A 72 -10.58 14.19 16.50
C THR A 72 -12.01 14.71 16.61
N GLY A 73 -12.99 13.81 16.63
CA GLY A 73 -14.41 14.18 16.51
C GLY A 73 -14.77 14.75 15.14
N CYS A 74 -13.96 14.51 14.10
CA CYS A 74 -14.23 15.06 12.77
C CYS A 74 -15.55 14.53 12.21
N PRO A 75 -16.24 15.31 11.34
CA PRO A 75 -17.47 14.87 10.72
C PRO A 75 -17.23 13.62 9.86
N THR A 76 -18.21 12.75 9.77
CA THR A 76 -18.18 11.56 8.92
C THR A 76 -19.19 11.70 7.78
N LEU A 77 -18.84 11.16 6.62
CA LEU A 77 -19.75 11.04 5.49
C LEU A 77 -20.56 9.76 5.62
N LYS A 78 -21.85 9.84 5.32
CA LYS A 78 -22.73 8.66 5.26
C LYS A 78 -23.17 8.41 3.83
N ASP A 79 -23.44 7.14 3.50
CA ASP A 79 -24.11 6.78 2.26
C ASP A 79 -25.64 6.98 2.34
N GLU A 80 -26.34 6.64 1.27
CA GLU A 80 -27.81 6.78 1.17
C GLU A 80 -28.55 5.89 2.18
N GLU A 81 -27.91 4.80 2.62
CA GLU A 81 -28.47 3.86 3.61
C GLU A 81 -28.13 4.26 5.06
N GLY A 82 -27.33 5.32 5.25
CA GLY A 82 -26.93 5.84 6.55
C GLY A 82 -25.64 5.20 7.12
N HIS A 83 -24.97 4.32 6.38
CA HIS A 83 -23.71 3.73 6.80
C HIS A 83 -22.56 4.72 6.66
N VAL A 84 -21.64 4.71 7.63
CA VAL A 84 -20.49 5.61 7.62
C VAL A 84 -19.48 5.17 6.58
N LYS A 85 -19.13 6.08 5.67
CA LYS A 85 -17.99 5.95 4.76
C LYS A 85 -16.75 6.50 5.45
N TRP A 86 -15.83 5.62 5.83
CA TRP A 86 -14.62 5.98 6.59
C TRP A 86 -13.49 6.54 5.72
N TRP A 87 -13.28 5.97 4.53
CA TRP A 87 -12.17 6.33 3.64
C TRP A 87 -12.08 7.83 3.29
N PRO A 88 -13.19 8.63 3.23
CA PRO A 88 -13.09 10.05 2.87
C PRO A 88 -12.33 10.90 3.89
N ILE A 89 -12.12 10.39 5.10
CA ILE A 89 -11.31 11.07 6.11
C ILE A 89 -9.84 11.17 5.66
N LEU A 90 -9.32 10.11 5.05
CA LEU A 90 -7.93 10.01 4.62
C LEU A 90 -7.74 10.40 3.16
N TYR A 91 -8.74 10.10 2.32
CA TYR A 91 -8.60 10.14 0.87
C TYR A 91 -9.72 10.92 0.18
N MET A 92 -9.41 11.34 -1.02
CA MET A 92 -10.38 11.61 -2.08
C MET A 92 -10.34 10.41 -3.02
N ALA A 93 -11.50 9.98 -3.54
CA ALA A 93 -11.55 8.85 -4.46
C ALA A 93 -12.25 9.21 -5.77
N LYS A 94 -11.80 8.53 -6.83
CA LYS A 94 -12.50 8.47 -8.12
C LYS A 94 -12.53 7.02 -8.60
N GLU A 95 -13.44 6.70 -9.49
CA GLU A 95 -13.42 5.42 -10.19
C GLU A 95 -12.11 5.26 -10.97
N ALA A 96 -11.55 4.05 -10.94
CA ALA A 96 -10.38 3.72 -11.73
C ALA A 96 -10.76 3.59 -13.21
N GLU A 97 -9.86 3.99 -14.09
CA GLU A 97 -10.03 3.79 -15.52
C GLU A 97 -9.84 2.30 -15.86
N ALA A 98 -10.33 1.87 -17.03
CA ALA A 98 -10.25 0.48 -17.45
C ALA A 98 -8.81 -0.07 -17.54
N THR A 99 -7.83 0.81 -17.66
CA THR A 99 -6.39 0.48 -17.70
C THR A 99 -5.76 0.34 -16.33
N ASP A 100 -6.44 0.79 -15.26
CA ASP A 100 -5.92 0.73 -13.91
C ASP A 100 -6.24 -0.63 -13.27
N ALA A 101 -5.29 -1.15 -12.50
CA ALA A 101 -5.54 -2.32 -11.67
C ALA A 101 -6.32 -1.91 -10.42
N GLY A 102 -7.59 -2.28 -10.32
CA GLY A 102 -8.47 -1.99 -9.19
C GLY A 102 -9.70 -1.17 -9.56
N ALA A 103 -10.64 -1.00 -8.63
CA ALA A 103 -11.92 -0.35 -8.87
C ALA A 103 -11.93 1.15 -8.56
N TYR A 104 -11.16 1.58 -7.56
CA TYR A 104 -11.11 2.97 -7.10
C TYR A 104 -9.68 3.43 -6.90
N ILE A 105 -9.36 4.63 -7.41
CA ILE A 105 -8.12 5.34 -7.13
C ILE A 105 -8.35 6.20 -5.90
N TRP A 106 -7.56 5.95 -4.85
CA TRP A 106 -7.49 6.78 -3.65
C TRP A 106 -6.34 7.76 -3.76
N ARG A 107 -6.62 9.02 -3.52
CA ARG A 107 -5.64 10.10 -3.44
C ARG A 107 -5.60 10.64 -2.03
N LEU A 108 -4.43 10.74 -1.43
CA LEU A 108 -4.25 11.36 -0.12
C LEU A 108 -4.82 12.79 -0.12
N ARG A 109 -5.46 13.15 0.99
CA ARG A 109 -5.83 14.56 1.20
C ARG A 109 -4.58 15.41 1.31
N SER A 110 -4.63 16.64 0.81
CA SER A 110 -3.49 17.54 0.72
C SER A 110 -2.82 17.81 2.06
N GLU A 111 -3.62 17.99 3.12
CA GLU A 111 -3.13 18.25 4.47
C GLU A 111 -2.40 17.03 5.05
N LEU A 112 -2.93 15.82 4.83
CA LEU A 112 -2.28 14.56 5.21
C LEU A 112 -1.00 14.32 4.41
N ALA A 113 -1.03 14.57 3.11
CA ALA A 113 0.16 14.43 2.25
C ALA A 113 1.29 15.37 2.71
N LYS A 114 1.00 16.64 3.04
CA LYS A 114 1.96 17.58 3.59
C LYS A 114 2.50 17.13 4.95
N ALA A 115 1.66 16.59 5.82
CA ALA A 115 2.09 16.07 7.11
C ALA A 115 3.04 14.88 6.96
N LEU A 116 2.81 14.00 5.99
CA LEU A 116 3.71 12.89 5.65
C LEU A 116 5.07 13.37 5.09
N ASP A 117 5.16 14.59 4.57
CA ASP A 117 6.43 15.21 4.17
C ASP A 117 7.24 15.72 5.37
N ILE A 118 6.57 16.03 6.47
CA ILE A 118 7.17 16.59 7.70
C ILE A 118 7.66 15.49 8.63
N VAL A 119 6.87 14.41 8.79
CA VAL A 119 7.17 13.34 9.73
C VAL A 119 8.25 12.41 9.18
N ASP A 120 9.25 12.09 10.01
CA ASP A 120 10.27 11.09 9.66
C ASP A 120 9.67 9.68 9.68
N LEU A 121 9.66 9.05 8.52
CA LEU A 121 9.20 7.68 8.30
C LEU A 121 10.35 6.76 7.83
N SER A 122 11.61 7.13 8.07
CA SER A 122 12.79 6.36 7.61
C SER A 122 12.79 4.93 8.16
N ASP A 123 12.36 4.75 9.39
CA ASP A 123 12.29 3.44 10.07
C ASP A 123 11.07 2.58 9.64
N VAL A 124 10.16 3.14 8.85
CA VAL A 124 8.99 2.42 8.36
C VAL A 124 9.33 1.69 7.08
N SER A 125 9.22 0.36 7.08
CA SER A 125 9.52 -0.46 5.91
C SER A 125 8.53 -0.22 4.77
N LEU A 126 9.02 0.01 3.55
CA LEU A 126 8.18 0.12 2.34
C LEU A 126 7.64 -1.23 1.89
N TYR A 127 8.52 -2.22 1.81
CA TYR A 127 8.16 -3.53 1.31
C TYR A 127 7.84 -4.48 2.45
N VAL A 128 6.95 -5.44 2.19
CA VAL A 128 6.89 -6.61 3.05
C VAL A 128 8.30 -7.18 3.06
N ASN A 129 8.91 -7.23 4.24
CA ASN A 129 10.24 -7.77 4.36
C ASN A 129 10.13 -9.27 4.08
N PRO A 130 10.39 -9.76 2.86
CA PRO A 130 10.62 -11.18 2.73
C PRO A 130 11.91 -11.38 3.53
N ALA A 131 11.88 -12.17 4.56
CA ALA A 131 13.10 -12.85 4.99
C ALA A 131 13.76 -13.29 3.67
N PRO A 132 15.02 -12.94 3.40
CA PRO A 132 15.60 -13.16 2.08
C PRO A 132 15.41 -14.62 1.72
N SER A 133 14.38 -14.85 0.87
CA SER A 133 14.11 -16.19 0.37
C SER A 133 15.17 -16.40 -0.68
N ILE A 134 16.34 -16.86 -0.25
CA ILE A 134 17.36 -17.29 -1.17
C ILE A 134 16.83 -18.59 -1.78
N TRP A 135 16.36 -18.47 -3.01
CA TRP A 135 15.96 -19.63 -3.78
C TRP A 135 17.21 -20.17 -4.48
N LYS A 136 17.66 -21.36 -4.12
CA LYS A 136 18.66 -22.09 -4.91
C LYS A 136 17.95 -22.70 -6.11
N ILE A 137 18.19 -22.14 -7.27
CA ILE A 137 17.86 -22.82 -8.52
C ILE A 137 18.94 -23.89 -8.70
N SER A 138 18.63 -25.14 -8.42
CA SER A 138 19.50 -26.25 -8.80
C SER A 138 19.38 -26.41 -10.31
N GLU A 139 20.52 -26.38 -11.00
CA GLU A 139 20.60 -26.78 -12.40
C GLU A 139 20.05 -28.18 -12.54
N GLY A 140 18.85 -28.30 -13.12
CA GLY A 140 18.37 -29.55 -13.63
C GLY A 140 19.25 -29.95 -14.84
N THR A 141 19.31 -31.21 -15.13
CA THR A 141 20.08 -31.77 -16.24
C THR A 141 19.68 -31.27 -17.63
N ASP A 142 18.60 -30.51 -17.74
CA ASP A 142 18.20 -29.78 -18.93
C ASP A 142 18.49 -28.28 -18.73
N SER A 143 19.51 -27.80 -19.41
CA SER A 143 19.97 -26.44 -19.39
C SER A 143 18.96 -25.46 -20.01
N THR A 144 17.96 -25.04 -19.24
CA THR A 144 17.16 -23.88 -19.60
C THR A 144 18.02 -22.65 -19.36
N LYS A 145 18.58 -22.09 -20.41
CA LYS A 145 19.39 -20.87 -20.35
C LYS A 145 18.46 -19.73 -19.93
N ILE A 146 18.64 -19.24 -18.71
CA ILE A 146 17.99 -18.00 -18.26
C ILE A 146 18.54 -16.86 -19.13
N SER A 147 17.66 -16.14 -19.82
CA SER A 147 18.07 -15.02 -20.67
C SER A 147 18.67 -13.87 -19.83
N ILE A 148 19.46 -12.99 -20.46
CA ILE A 148 20.00 -11.80 -19.79
C ILE A 148 18.86 -10.91 -19.27
N ALA A 149 17.77 -10.80 -20.02
CA ALA A 149 16.59 -10.04 -19.61
C ALA A 149 15.92 -10.64 -18.36
N ASP A 150 15.83 -11.97 -18.28
CA ASP A 150 15.28 -12.65 -17.10
C ASP A 150 16.18 -12.44 -15.88
N LYS A 151 17.52 -12.38 -16.05
CA LYS A 151 18.45 -12.04 -14.98
C LYS A 151 18.28 -10.62 -14.46
N GLU A 152 18.06 -9.65 -15.32
CA GLU A 152 17.82 -8.25 -14.92
C GLU A 152 16.52 -8.10 -14.16
N ILE A 153 15.45 -8.77 -14.60
CA ILE A 153 14.17 -8.79 -13.86
C ILE A 153 14.35 -9.46 -12.50
N PHE A 154 15.12 -10.54 -12.43
CA PHE A 154 15.44 -11.22 -11.18
C PHE A 154 16.18 -10.31 -10.19
N LEU A 155 17.21 -9.60 -10.65
CA LEU A 155 18.03 -8.73 -9.82
C LEU A 155 17.28 -7.47 -9.37
N SER A 156 16.42 -6.90 -10.24
CA SER A 156 15.71 -5.67 -9.96
C SER A 156 14.44 -5.85 -9.09
N ARG A 157 13.81 -7.03 -9.13
CA ARG A 157 12.53 -7.27 -8.47
C ARG A 157 12.53 -8.36 -7.41
N HIS A 158 13.67 -9.02 -7.18
CA HIS A 158 13.77 -10.21 -6.32
C HIS A 158 12.75 -11.31 -6.68
N VAL A 159 12.39 -11.38 -7.95
CA VAL A 159 11.42 -12.35 -8.49
C VAL A 159 12.16 -13.33 -9.39
N VAL A 160 12.04 -14.60 -9.11
CA VAL A 160 12.50 -15.66 -10.01
C VAL A 160 11.37 -15.99 -10.97
N VAL A 161 11.54 -15.66 -12.24
CA VAL A 161 10.65 -16.18 -13.29
C VAL A 161 11.22 -17.52 -13.72
N VAL A 162 10.59 -18.61 -13.29
CA VAL A 162 10.92 -19.94 -13.77
C VAL A 162 10.10 -20.19 -15.02
N HIS A 163 10.71 -20.06 -16.18
CA HIS A 163 10.14 -20.57 -17.41
C HIS A 163 10.32 -22.08 -17.42
N SER A 164 9.32 -22.79 -16.90
CA SER A 164 9.27 -24.23 -16.99
C SER A 164 8.19 -24.63 -18.00
N THR A 165 8.61 -25.21 -19.09
CA THR A 165 7.71 -25.91 -19.98
C THR A 165 7.34 -27.31 -19.45
N THR A 166 8.08 -27.87 -18.51
CA THR A 166 7.76 -29.11 -17.81
C THR A 166 8.78 -29.34 -16.68
N ASN A 167 8.33 -29.45 -15.46
CA ASN A 167 9.06 -29.83 -14.24
C ASN A 167 9.68 -28.69 -13.42
N ALA A 168 8.81 -27.97 -12.70
CA ALA A 168 9.20 -27.18 -11.53
C ALA A 168 9.64 -28.07 -10.34
N LYS A 169 10.50 -29.07 -10.55
CA LYS A 169 10.94 -29.97 -9.48
C LYS A 169 12.15 -29.53 -8.69
N ALA A 170 12.65 -28.33 -8.91
CA ALA A 170 13.95 -27.98 -8.34
C ALA A 170 14.04 -26.56 -7.76
N VAL A 171 12.97 -26.00 -7.23
CA VAL A 171 13.08 -24.76 -6.44
C VAL A 171 12.94 -25.13 -4.97
N SER A 172 14.02 -25.13 -4.23
CA SER A 172 14.00 -25.30 -2.78
C SER A 172 14.34 -23.99 -2.09
N LYS A 173 13.66 -23.68 -1.02
CA LYS A 173 13.98 -22.56 -0.14
C LYS A 173 15.19 -22.95 0.69
N ILE A 174 16.21 -22.12 0.70
CA ILE A 174 17.39 -22.26 1.58
C ILE A 174 17.15 -21.44 2.84
#